data_4be0c384e05d4deeeebd5f1c23338956
#
_entry.id   4be0c384e05d4deeeebd5f1c23338956
#
_cell.length_a   1.000
_cell.length_b   1.000
_cell.length_c   1.000
_cell.angle_alpha   90.00
_cell.angle_beta   90.00
_cell.angle_gamma   90.00
#
_symmetry.space_group_name_H-M   'P 1'
#
loop_
_entity.id
_entity.type
_entity.pdbx_description
1 polymer ?
#
loop_
_entity_poly.entity_id
_entity_poly.type
_entity_poly.pdbx_seq_one_letter_code
_entity_poly.pdbx_strand_id
1 'polypeptide(L)'
;VSGKVSRSRIIQLAQFAKACVSIGKVSGSRGLVLYLKVCNVALMQSLPGGQLSFHSRKIGKVAVARSRDGLPRIMPAFVRTQIRSGNRETIRLWLTFFGMYRVMPCKGRPNFSSILGLGRELRPSFLADWRSFLLNSFLPGIQTHSGVEFRKLNFDLIRDLREVSPEDYPRPTPFVISSVSADRFEDPEIVKKANDLKLAKKPVPSWLSGTPTSFAHRIVSAMRWSATPSSEEGFASLDSNILRDFLEVIPGGYGSTKSLWTLLEDTAVFYRRARATNRTEVPNAHGYGKNVCGRLALLPEAAGKVRVVALVDCWTQWALYPLHKWIFGILEEIPQDGTFDQLRPVERLLKRVNSRQIIYSYDLSSATDRIPIKIQEILLACIFGQRFARAWAAILVGRPYVIPKGVAREQNVGTRFLRYAVGQPMGAYSSWGMLALVHHAMVQYSAQRAGFKGWFALYAVLGDDIVIADDRVAKKYRAL
;
A
#
# COMPACT_ATOMS: atom_id res chain seq x y z
N VAL A 1 12.40 -5.10 27.06
CA VAL A 1 12.19 -5.88 28.30
C VAL A 1 13.42 -5.62 29.15
N SER A 2 13.24 -5.10 30.39
CA SER A 2 14.33 -4.81 31.30
C SER A 2 15.28 -6.00 31.44
N GLY A 3 16.57 -5.82 31.21
CA GLY A 3 17.59 -6.88 31.09
C GLY A 3 17.82 -7.79 32.33
N LYS A 4 16.93 -7.77 33.34
CA LYS A 4 17.02 -8.63 34.50
C LYS A 4 16.44 -10.00 34.23
N VAL A 5 17.30 -11.00 34.12
CA VAL A 5 16.92 -12.40 34.04
C VAL A 5 16.51 -12.92 35.39
N SER A 6 15.24 -13.26 35.61
CA SER A 6 14.75 -13.87 36.82
C SER A 6 14.52 -15.38 36.64
N ARG A 7 14.65 -16.17 37.69
CA ARG A 7 14.36 -17.63 37.67
C ARG A 7 12.96 -17.93 37.10
N SER A 8 11.97 -17.11 37.47
CA SER A 8 10.60 -17.23 36.97
C SER A 8 10.51 -17.04 35.43
N ARG A 9 11.23 -16.07 34.88
CA ARG A 9 11.26 -15.85 33.42
C ARG A 9 11.93 -17.00 32.66
N ILE A 10 13.00 -17.57 33.21
CA ILE A 10 13.66 -18.75 32.65
C ILE A 10 12.69 -19.93 32.60
N ILE A 11 11.96 -20.20 33.68
CA ILE A 11 10.96 -21.28 33.75
C ILE A 11 9.86 -21.06 32.72
N GLN A 12 9.33 -19.84 32.58
CA GLN A 12 8.31 -19.51 31.56
C GLN A 12 8.84 -19.73 30.15
N LEU A 13 10.07 -19.32 29.86
CA LEU A 13 10.71 -19.54 28.55
C LEU A 13 10.89 -21.02 28.26
N ALA A 14 11.37 -21.81 29.22
CA ALA A 14 11.56 -23.25 29.06
C ALA A 14 10.23 -23.99 28.80
N GLN A 15 9.17 -23.65 29.55
CA GLN A 15 7.84 -24.21 29.34
C GLN A 15 7.26 -23.82 27.98
N PHE A 16 7.43 -22.56 27.56
CA PHE A 16 7.01 -22.09 26.26
C PHE A 16 7.78 -22.80 25.13
N ALA A 17 9.10 -22.92 25.23
CA ALA A 17 9.94 -23.61 24.26
C ALA A 17 9.56 -25.09 24.11
N LYS A 18 9.34 -25.79 25.25
CA LYS A 18 8.88 -27.17 25.24
C LYS A 18 7.53 -27.33 24.52
N ALA A 19 6.59 -26.44 24.79
CA ALA A 19 5.29 -26.43 24.11
C ALA A 19 5.42 -26.15 22.61
N CYS A 20 6.27 -25.20 22.21
CA CYS A 20 6.55 -24.93 20.79
C CYS A 20 7.14 -26.12 20.06
N VAL A 21 8.10 -26.83 20.68
CA VAL A 21 8.67 -28.05 20.12
C VAL A 21 7.61 -29.13 19.94
N SER A 22 6.75 -29.35 20.94
CA SER A 22 5.66 -30.31 20.86
C SER A 22 4.68 -29.98 19.72
N ILE A 23 4.23 -28.72 19.62
CA ILE A 23 3.34 -28.28 18.56
C ILE A 23 4.02 -28.40 17.19
N GLY A 24 5.30 -28.02 17.09
CA GLY A 24 6.07 -28.10 15.85
C GLY A 24 6.23 -29.55 15.36
N LYS A 25 6.43 -30.52 16.26
CA LYS A 25 6.49 -31.94 15.92
C LYS A 25 5.16 -32.46 15.31
N VAL A 26 4.03 -31.98 15.83
CA VAL A 26 2.69 -32.43 15.37
C VAL A 26 2.22 -31.69 14.12
N SER A 27 2.41 -30.36 14.07
CA SER A 27 1.80 -29.50 13.07
C SER A 27 2.81 -28.94 12.03
N GLY A 28 4.07 -29.29 12.16
CA GLY A 28 5.17 -28.73 11.36
C GLY A 28 5.43 -27.24 11.67
N SER A 29 6.45 -26.68 11.03
CA SER A 29 6.85 -25.27 11.23
C SER A 29 5.74 -24.28 10.89
N ARG A 30 5.01 -24.52 9.80
CA ARG A 30 3.87 -23.65 9.39
C ARG A 30 2.73 -23.69 10.42
N GLY A 31 2.41 -24.87 10.95
CA GLY A 31 1.37 -25.02 11.97
C GLY A 31 1.75 -24.27 13.25
N LEU A 32 3.00 -24.39 13.70
CA LEU A 32 3.52 -23.64 14.85
C LEU A 32 3.44 -22.12 14.65
N VAL A 33 3.90 -21.63 13.50
CA VAL A 33 3.86 -20.21 13.17
C VAL A 33 2.42 -19.65 13.22
N LEU A 34 1.47 -20.35 12.62
CA LEU A 34 0.06 -19.96 12.65
C LEU A 34 -0.54 -20.05 14.05
N TYR A 35 -0.18 -21.09 14.82
CA TYR A 35 -0.60 -21.24 16.21
C TYR A 35 -0.14 -20.06 17.08
N LEU A 36 1.13 -19.68 17.00
CA LEU A 36 1.68 -18.54 17.72
C LEU A 36 1.02 -17.22 17.31
N LYS A 37 0.76 -17.04 16.01
CA LYS A 37 0.02 -15.86 15.52
C LYS A 37 -1.39 -15.78 16.14
N VAL A 38 -2.12 -16.90 16.20
CA VAL A 38 -3.45 -16.94 16.83
C VAL A 38 -3.35 -16.67 18.33
N CYS A 39 -2.33 -17.20 19.01
CA CYS A 39 -2.09 -16.91 20.44
C CYS A 39 -1.80 -15.43 20.67
N ASN A 40 -1.01 -14.79 19.81
CA ASN A 40 -0.73 -13.36 19.92
C ASN A 40 -2.01 -12.52 19.81
N VAL A 41 -2.83 -12.78 18.79
CA VAL A 41 -4.10 -12.07 18.59
C VAL A 41 -5.05 -12.34 19.76
N ALA A 42 -5.16 -13.59 20.24
CA ALA A 42 -6.00 -13.93 21.38
C ALA A 42 -5.59 -13.22 22.65
N LEU A 43 -4.28 -13.10 22.92
CA LEU A 43 -3.77 -12.33 24.06
C LEU A 43 -4.13 -10.86 23.94
N MET A 44 -3.90 -10.24 22.77
CA MET A 44 -4.25 -8.83 22.53
C MET A 44 -5.75 -8.55 22.74
N GLN A 45 -6.61 -9.45 22.28
CA GLN A 45 -8.07 -9.31 22.43
C GLN A 45 -8.58 -9.56 23.85
N SER A 46 -7.86 -10.35 24.64
CA SER A 46 -8.22 -10.65 26.04
C SER A 46 -7.73 -9.61 27.05
N LEU A 47 -6.99 -8.59 26.62
CA LEU A 47 -6.60 -7.49 27.49
C LEU A 47 -7.84 -6.67 27.89
N PRO A 48 -7.84 -6.03 29.09
CA PRO A 48 -9.04 -5.46 29.70
C PRO A 48 -9.86 -4.57 28.77
N GLY A 49 -11.16 -4.85 28.65
CA GLY A 49 -12.14 -4.11 27.85
C GLY A 49 -12.51 -4.74 26.50
N GLY A 50 -11.83 -5.78 26.06
CA GLY A 50 -12.15 -6.44 24.79
C GLY A 50 -13.29 -7.46 24.91
N GLN A 51 -14.40 -7.27 24.20
CA GLN A 51 -15.34 -8.36 23.91
C GLN A 51 -14.73 -9.29 22.86
N LEU A 52 -14.59 -10.57 23.21
CA LEU A 52 -14.01 -11.57 22.34
C LEU A 52 -14.99 -12.01 21.23
N SER A 53 -15.00 -11.29 20.13
CA SER A 53 -15.69 -11.72 18.91
C SER A 53 -14.85 -12.59 17.98
N PHE A 54 -13.72 -13.08 18.46
CA PHE A 54 -12.70 -13.73 17.67
C PHE A 54 -13.02 -15.18 17.32
N HIS A 55 -13.14 -15.47 16.04
CA HIS A 55 -13.20 -16.82 15.52
C HIS A 55 -11.81 -17.27 15.04
N SER A 56 -11.13 -18.11 15.83
CA SER A 56 -9.81 -18.69 15.50
C SER A 56 -9.75 -19.36 14.11
N ARG A 57 -10.88 -19.85 13.62
CA ARG A 57 -11.02 -20.47 12.29
C ARG A 57 -10.72 -19.50 11.13
N LYS A 58 -10.75 -18.17 11.34
CA LYS A 58 -10.42 -17.19 10.30
C LYS A 58 -8.90 -17.06 10.08
N ILE A 59 -8.09 -17.37 11.09
CA ILE A 59 -6.62 -17.28 10.98
C ILE A 59 -6.05 -18.69 10.70
N GLY A 60 -5.90 -19.03 9.43
CA GLY A 60 -5.18 -20.25 9.00
C GLY A 60 -5.84 -21.57 9.40
N LYS A 61 -7.10 -21.58 9.82
CA LYS A 61 -7.85 -22.75 10.31
C LYS A 61 -7.21 -23.45 11.53
N VAL A 62 -6.37 -22.75 12.29
CA VAL A 62 -5.70 -23.29 13.49
C VAL A 62 -6.55 -23.03 14.71
N ALA A 63 -6.88 -24.09 15.44
CA ALA A 63 -7.57 -24.00 16.73
C ALA A 63 -6.58 -23.84 17.87
N VAL A 64 -6.81 -22.88 18.76
CA VAL A 64 -6.04 -22.65 19.98
C VAL A 64 -6.95 -22.81 21.18
N ALA A 65 -6.57 -23.70 22.10
CA ALA A 65 -7.29 -23.87 23.37
C ALA A 65 -7.18 -22.61 24.23
N ARG A 66 -8.33 -22.13 24.76
CA ARG A 66 -8.43 -20.88 25.53
C ARG A 66 -9.15 -21.10 26.85
N SER A 67 -8.88 -20.23 27.81
CA SER A 67 -9.66 -20.11 29.05
C SER A 67 -10.98 -19.36 28.78
N ARG A 68 -11.86 -19.29 29.78
CA ARG A 68 -13.15 -18.56 29.65
C ARG A 68 -12.99 -17.09 29.26
N ASP A 69 -11.91 -16.47 29.72
CA ASP A 69 -11.51 -15.09 29.44
C ASP A 69 -10.69 -14.92 28.14
N GLY A 70 -10.62 -15.97 27.32
CA GLY A 70 -9.99 -15.94 25.99
C GLY A 70 -8.48 -16.12 25.95
N LEU A 71 -7.78 -16.16 27.10
CA LEU A 71 -6.34 -16.33 27.14
C LEU A 71 -5.92 -17.73 26.65
N PRO A 72 -4.87 -17.83 25.79
CA PRO A 72 -4.36 -19.10 25.32
C PRO A 72 -3.90 -20.03 26.46
N ARG A 73 -4.32 -21.30 26.43
CA ARG A 73 -3.94 -22.29 27.47
C ARG A 73 -2.50 -22.74 27.41
N ILE A 74 -1.76 -22.45 26.37
CA ILE A 74 -0.30 -22.64 26.31
C ILE A 74 0.41 -21.82 27.41
N MET A 75 -0.20 -20.74 27.87
CA MET A 75 0.28 -19.97 29.01
C MET A 75 -0.05 -20.71 30.32
N PRO A 76 0.92 -20.87 31.25
CA PRO A 76 0.67 -21.42 32.58
C PRO A 76 -0.45 -20.67 33.35
N ALA A 77 -1.10 -21.34 34.28
CA ALA A 77 -2.23 -20.74 35.02
C ALA A 77 -1.82 -19.47 35.81
N PHE A 78 -0.67 -19.51 36.44
CA PHE A 78 -0.17 -18.33 37.20
C PHE A 78 0.12 -17.12 36.30
N VAL A 79 0.59 -17.35 35.05
CA VAL A 79 0.79 -16.29 34.05
C VAL A 79 -0.54 -15.67 33.66
N ARG A 80 -1.55 -16.50 33.38
CA ARG A 80 -2.89 -15.99 33.06
C ARG A 80 -3.46 -15.15 34.21
N THR A 81 -3.22 -15.53 35.43
CA THR A 81 -3.61 -14.72 36.63
C THR A 81 -2.90 -13.37 36.67
N GLN A 82 -1.59 -13.33 36.40
CA GLN A 82 -0.84 -12.08 36.32
C GLN A 82 -1.32 -11.17 35.16
N ILE A 83 -1.72 -11.74 34.04
CA ILE A 83 -2.29 -10.97 32.93
C ILE A 83 -3.65 -10.38 33.30
N ARG A 84 -4.50 -11.14 33.98
CA ARG A 84 -5.80 -10.65 34.51
C ARG A 84 -5.63 -9.49 35.51
N SER A 85 -4.60 -9.51 36.32
CA SER A 85 -4.28 -8.41 37.23
C SER A 85 -3.62 -7.21 36.53
N GLY A 86 -3.46 -7.24 35.22
CA GLY A 86 -2.89 -6.12 34.45
C GLY A 86 -1.38 -6.00 34.54
N ASN A 87 -0.65 -7.07 34.90
CA ASN A 87 0.81 -7.03 35.02
C ASN A 87 1.45 -6.77 33.63
N ARG A 88 1.88 -5.53 33.40
CA ARG A 88 2.42 -5.05 32.14
C ARG A 88 3.69 -5.79 31.69
N GLU A 89 4.55 -6.19 32.60
CA GLU A 89 5.79 -6.91 32.26
C GLU A 89 5.47 -8.31 31.77
N THR A 90 4.56 -9.02 32.41
CA THR A 90 4.11 -10.34 31.98
C THR A 90 3.40 -10.28 30.64
N ILE A 91 2.56 -9.29 30.41
CA ILE A 91 1.88 -9.06 29.13
C ILE A 91 2.93 -8.85 28.03
N ARG A 92 3.89 -7.94 28.20
CA ARG A 92 4.96 -7.67 27.24
C ARG A 92 5.81 -8.92 26.94
N LEU A 93 6.18 -9.67 27.98
CA LEU A 93 6.95 -10.90 27.83
C LEU A 93 6.22 -11.92 26.91
N TRP A 94 4.94 -12.17 27.19
CA TRP A 94 4.17 -13.14 26.42
C TRP A 94 3.79 -12.66 25.01
N LEU A 95 3.58 -11.36 24.82
CA LEU A 95 3.49 -10.79 23.47
C LEU A 95 4.79 -10.99 22.68
N THR A 96 5.96 -10.87 23.35
CA THR A 96 7.26 -11.16 22.73
C THR A 96 7.39 -12.64 22.37
N PHE A 97 7.03 -13.56 23.28
CA PHE A 97 7.06 -14.99 23.01
C PHE A 97 6.16 -15.35 21.82
N PHE A 98 4.92 -14.91 21.84
CA PHE A 98 4.03 -15.17 20.72
C PHE A 98 4.49 -14.46 19.45
N GLY A 99 5.10 -13.27 19.56
CA GLY A 99 5.64 -12.50 18.46
C GLY A 99 6.75 -13.19 17.67
N MET A 100 7.35 -14.28 18.19
CA MET A 100 8.38 -15.09 17.51
C MET A 100 7.92 -15.58 16.12
N TYR A 101 6.60 -15.74 15.88
CA TYR A 101 6.10 -16.12 14.55
C TYR A 101 6.54 -15.16 13.44
N ARG A 102 6.87 -13.91 13.77
CA ARG A 102 7.27 -12.89 12.80
C ARG A 102 8.67 -13.12 12.22
N VAL A 103 9.53 -13.78 12.99
CA VAL A 103 10.91 -14.06 12.59
C VAL A 103 11.13 -15.53 12.19
N MET A 104 10.13 -16.38 12.37
CA MET A 104 10.24 -17.79 12.00
C MET A 104 10.09 -17.95 10.48
N PRO A 105 10.99 -18.69 9.81
CA PRO A 105 10.88 -18.96 8.38
C PRO A 105 9.61 -19.77 8.10
N CYS A 106 8.80 -19.26 7.18
CA CYS A 106 7.58 -19.91 6.75
C CYS A 106 7.35 -19.65 5.26
N LYS A 107 7.38 -20.71 4.43
CA LYS A 107 7.06 -20.58 3.00
C LYS A 107 5.59 -20.24 2.82
N GLY A 108 5.32 -19.12 2.15
CA GLY A 108 4.00 -18.70 1.74
C GLY A 108 3.70 -19.06 0.29
N ARG A 109 2.42 -19.04 -0.05
CA ARG A 109 1.96 -19.10 -1.44
C ARG A 109 1.25 -17.79 -1.76
N PRO A 110 1.54 -17.16 -2.91
CA PRO A 110 0.80 -15.98 -3.35
C PRO A 110 -0.66 -16.33 -3.58
N ASN A 111 -1.54 -15.38 -3.30
CA ASN A 111 -2.97 -15.52 -3.55
C ASN A 111 -3.45 -14.32 -4.36
N PHE A 112 -3.95 -14.56 -5.56
CA PHE A 112 -4.48 -13.54 -6.45
C PHE A 112 -6.00 -13.37 -6.36
N SER A 113 -6.68 -14.12 -5.48
CA SER A 113 -8.14 -14.09 -5.39
C SER A 113 -8.70 -12.72 -5.04
N SER A 114 -7.98 -11.91 -4.24
CA SER A 114 -8.39 -10.53 -3.93
C SER A 114 -8.37 -9.63 -5.16
N ILE A 115 -7.42 -9.84 -6.06
CA ILE A 115 -7.24 -9.06 -7.29
C ILE A 115 -8.23 -9.51 -8.37
N LEU A 116 -8.37 -10.84 -8.56
CA LEU A 116 -9.18 -11.44 -9.61
C LEU A 116 -10.67 -11.59 -9.27
N GLY A 117 -10.99 -11.67 -7.97
CA GLY A 117 -12.35 -11.89 -7.53
C GLY A 117 -13.28 -10.75 -7.93
N LEU A 118 -14.40 -11.09 -8.55
CA LEU A 118 -15.42 -10.12 -8.94
C LEU A 118 -16.01 -9.44 -7.69
N GLY A 119 -16.36 -8.17 -7.84
CA GLY A 119 -17.08 -7.38 -6.83
C GLY A 119 -18.58 -7.59 -6.91
N ARG A 120 -19.28 -7.11 -5.90
CA ARG A 120 -20.73 -6.91 -6.02
C ARG A 120 -20.97 -5.71 -6.93
N GLU A 121 -21.98 -5.79 -7.77
CA GLU A 121 -22.41 -4.66 -8.56
C GLU A 121 -22.89 -3.51 -7.67
N LEU A 122 -22.41 -2.32 -7.93
CA LEU A 122 -22.81 -1.12 -7.20
C LEU A 122 -24.12 -0.60 -7.80
N ARG A 123 -25.17 -0.52 -6.99
CA ARG A 123 -26.47 -0.03 -7.43
C ARG A 123 -26.36 1.42 -7.92
N PRO A 124 -27.00 1.80 -9.03
CA PRO A 124 -27.02 3.17 -9.53
C PRO A 124 -27.49 4.19 -8.49
N SER A 125 -28.51 3.82 -7.68
CA SER A 125 -29.01 4.65 -6.58
C SER A 125 -27.95 4.93 -5.51
N PHE A 126 -27.15 3.92 -5.15
CA PHE A 126 -26.02 4.11 -4.24
C PHE A 126 -24.96 5.05 -4.82
N LEU A 127 -24.61 4.91 -6.10
CA LEU A 127 -23.62 5.77 -6.75
C LEU A 127 -24.08 7.22 -6.84
N ALA A 128 -25.38 7.45 -7.08
CA ALA A 128 -25.99 8.79 -7.07
C ALA A 128 -25.97 9.41 -5.66
N ASP A 129 -26.37 8.65 -4.64
CA ASP A 129 -26.34 9.06 -3.24
C ASP A 129 -24.90 9.32 -2.76
N TRP A 130 -23.96 8.45 -3.11
CA TRP A 130 -22.53 8.64 -2.85
C TRP A 130 -21.99 9.95 -3.44
N ARG A 131 -22.30 10.22 -4.72
CA ARG A 131 -21.90 11.47 -5.38
C ARG A 131 -22.52 12.70 -4.70
N SER A 132 -23.80 12.65 -4.38
CA SER A 132 -24.49 13.72 -3.67
C SER A 132 -23.86 13.99 -2.30
N PHE A 133 -23.58 12.95 -1.54
CA PHE A 133 -22.88 13.04 -0.26
C PHE A 133 -21.49 13.69 -0.42
N LEU A 134 -20.70 13.28 -1.41
CA LEU A 134 -19.38 13.85 -1.65
C LEU A 134 -19.45 15.35 -1.91
N LEU A 135 -20.35 15.79 -2.78
CA LEU A 135 -20.48 17.20 -3.16
C LEU A 135 -21.05 18.07 -2.04
N ASN A 136 -22.04 17.57 -1.30
CA ASN A 136 -22.82 18.39 -0.36
C ASN A 136 -22.35 18.28 1.09
N SER A 137 -21.54 17.26 1.42
CA SER A 137 -21.15 16.99 2.81
C SER A 137 -19.65 16.76 2.98
N PHE A 138 -19.06 15.82 2.23
CA PHE A 138 -17.68 15.41 2.46
C PHE A 138 -16.66 16.47 2.02
N LEU A 139 -16.72 16.92 0.77
CA LEU A 139 -15.79 17.93 0.26
C LEU A 139 -15.92 19.29 0.98
N PRO A 140 -17.13 19.82 1.22
CA PRO A 140 -17.27 21.01 2.07
C PRO A 140 -16.78 20.79 3.49
N GLY A 141 -16.99 19.59 4.06
CA GLY A 141 -16.52 19.22 5.38
C GLY A 141 -15.00 19.24 5.49
N ILE A 142 -14.27 18.70 4.51
CA ILE A 142 -12.81 18.81 4.47
C ILE A 142 -12.38 20.26 4.41
N GLN A 143 -12.94 21.07 3.51
CA GLN A 143 -12.61 22.50 3.39
C GLN A 143 -12.79 23.26 4.71
N THR A 144 -13.89 23.00 5.42
CA THR A 144 -14.18 23.65 6.69
C THR A 144 -13.24 23.22 7.81
N HIS A 145 -12.86 21.94 7.87
CA HIS A 145 -12.09 21.38 8.99
C HIS A 145 -10.59 21.36 8.76
N SER A 146 -10.12 21.35 7.52
CA SER A 146 -8.70 21.31 7.18
C SER A 146 -8.16 22.60 6.57
N GLY A 147 -9.05 23.53 6.17
CA GLY A 147 -8.63 24.73 5.46
C GLY A 147 -8.16 24.50 4.02
N VAL A 148 -8.27 23.27 3.51
CA VAL A 148 -7.82 22.88 2.16
C VAL A 148 -8.69 23.54 1.11
N GLU A 149 -8.11 24.39 0.28
CA GLU A 149 -8.76 24.91 -0.92
C GLU A 149 -8.49 24.00 -2.11
N PHE A 150 -9.42 23.13 -2.49
CA PHE A 150 -9.27 22.22 -3.64
C PHE A 150 -8.96 22.90 -4.97
N ARG A 151 -9.21 24.22 -5.11
CA ARG A 151 -8.97 24.98 -6.34
C ARG A 151 -7.53 25.46 -6.53
N LYS A 152 -6.67 25.41 -5.50
CA LYS A 152 -5.27 25.87 -5.57
C LYS A 152 -4.28 24.77 -5.92
N LEU A 153 -4.69 23.77 -6.65
CA LEU A 153 -3.81 22.68 -7.06
C LEU A 153 -3.00 23.10 -8.28
N ASN A 154 -1.81 23.56 -8.02
CA ASN A 154 -0.79 23.70 -9.04
C ASN A 154 -0.18 22.33 -9.32
N PHE A 155 -0.64 21.68 -10.40
CA PHE A 155 0.08 20.57 -11.01
C PHE A 155 1.29 21.08 -11.81
N ASP A 156 2.06 21.99 -11.23
CA ASP A 156 3.23 22.56 -11.90
C ASP A 156 4.43 21.60 -11.76
N LEU A 157 4.27 20.44 -12.37
CA LEU A 157 5.28 19.40 -12.44
C LEU A 157 6.59 19.91 -13.06
N ILE A 158 6.47 20.85 -13.99
CA ILE A 158 7.59 21.42 -14.70
C ILE A 158 8.33 22.42 -13.82
N ARG A 159 7.62 23.13 -12.97
CA ARG A 159 8.20 24.06 -12.02
C ARG A 159 9.04 23.33 -10.98
N ASP A 160 8.49 22.29 -10.34
CA ASP A 160 9.22 21.46 -9.38
C ASP A 160 10.49 20.84 -9.99
N LEU A 161 10.43 20.45 -11.27
CA LEU A 161 11.59 19.92 -12.00
C LEU A 161 12.62 20.98 -12.43
N ARG A 162 12.21 22.25 -12.57
CA ARG A 162 13.12 23.36 -12.88
C ARG A 162 13.84 23.90 -11.64
N GLU A 163 13.20 23.81 -10.48
CA GLU A 163 13.72 24.30 -9.21
C GLU A 163 14.72 23.35 -8.55
N VAL A 164 14.80 22.09 -9.00
CA VAL A 164 15.83 21.15 -8.53
C VAL A 164 17.16 21.51 -9.16
N SER A 165 18.15 21.87 -8.34
CA SER A 165 19.50 22.16 -8.79
C SER A 165 20.11 20.98 -9.54
N PRO A 166 20.88 21.21 -10.63
CA PRO A 166 21.60 20.12 -11.30
C PRO A 166 22.53 19.33 -10.38
N GLU A 167 22.93 19.89 -9.25
CA GLU A 167 23.79 19.27 -8.24
C GLU A 167 23.05 18.27 -7.36
N ASP A 168 21.72 18.42 -7.23
CA ASP A 168 20.84 17.54 -6.45
C ASP A 168 20.34 16.31 -7.25
N TYR A 169 20.70 16.22 -8.54
CA TYR A 169 20.40 15.04 -9.34
C TYR A 169 21.34 13.91 -8.96
N PRO A 170 20.86 12.74 -8.56
CA PRO A 170 21.72 11.59 -8.48
C PRO A 170 22.35 11.38 -9.86
N ARG A 171 23.69 11.35 -9.91
CA ARG A 171 24.42 11.07 -11.15
C ARG A 171 23.80 9.82 -11.77
N PRO A 172 23.51 9.84 -13.09
CA PRO A 172 22.92 8.67 -13.74
C PRO A 172 23.88 7.50 -13.52
N THR A 173 23.51 6.59 -12.61
CA THR A 173 24.16 5.29 -12.57
C THR A 173 23.84 4.63 -13.88
N PRO A 174 24.81 4.09 -14.60
CA PRO A 174 24.57 3.40 -15.84
C PRO A 174 23.51 2.32 -15.58
N PHE A 175 22.57 2.15 -16.51
CA PHE A 175 21.53 1.15 -16.45
C PHE A 175 22.11 -0.24 -16.19
N VAL A 176 22.26 -0.60 -14.93
CA VAL A 176 22.53 -1.97 -14.57
C VAL A 176 21.17 -2.63 -14.44
N ILE A 177 20.76 -3.31 -15.49
CA ILE A 177 19.62 -4.22 -15.47
C ILE A 177 20.02 -5.41 -14.61
N SER A 178 20.03 -5.22 -13.31
CA SER A 178 20.15 -6.33 -12.40
C SER A 178 18.83 -6.51 -11.66
N SER A 179 18.45 -7.75 -11.46
CA SER A 179 17.32 -8.19 -10.66
C SER A 179 17.50 -7.91 -9.15
N VAL A 180 18.36 -6.97 -8.79
CA VAL A 180 18.65 -6.59 -7.40
C VAL A 180 17.59 -5.60 -6.93
N SER A 181 17.00 -5.88 -5.78
CA SER A 181 16.00 -5.01 -5.15
C SER A 181 16.58 -3.62 -4.91
N ALA A 182 15.78 -2.60 -5.20
CA ALA A 182 16.13 -1.19 -5.10
C ALA A 182 16.66 -0.75 -3.71
N ASP A 183 16.24 -1.45 -2.65
CA ASP A 183 16.64 -1.17 -1.28
C ASP A 183 18.14 -1.38 -0.99
N ARG A 184 18.88 -1.99 -1.94
CA ARG A 184 20.32 -2.19 -1.83
C ARG A 184 21.17 -1.09 -2.44
N PHE A 185 20.58 -0.14 -3.17
CA PHE A 185 21.32 0.93 -3.84
C PHE A 185 21.57 2.17 -2.96
N GLU A 186 20.97 2.25 -1.78
CA GLU A 186 21.23 3.32 -0.81
C GLU A 186 22.46 3.04 0.09
N ASP A 187 23.02 1.83 0.03
CA ASP A 187 24.22 1.48 0.77
C ASP A 187 25.50 1.94 0.01
N PRO A 188 26.26 2.92 0.54
CA PRO A 188 27.48 3.43 -0.09
C PRO A 188 28.52 2.33 -0.36
N GLU A 189 28.58 1.27 0.45
CA GLU A 189 29.51 0.15 0.24
C GLU A 189 29.11 -0.70 -0.98
N ILE A 190 27.82 -0.85 -1.27
CA ILE A 190 27.35 -1.59 -2.43
C ILE A 190 27.61 -0.80 -3.71
N VAL A 191 27.43 0.52 -3.68
CA VAL A 191 27.78 1.42 -4.79
C VAL A 191 29.28 1.36 -5.06
N LYS A 192 30.10 1.36 -4.01
CA LYS A 192 31.55 1.21 -4.12
C LYS A 192 31.96 -0.16 -4.70
N LYS A 193 31.39 -1.26 -4.21
CA LYS A 193 31.63 -2.61 -4.75
C LYS A 193 31.14 -2.77 -6.20
N ALA A 194 30.03 -2.18 -6.59
CA ALA A 194 29.56 -2.19 -7.98
C ALA A 194 30.52 -1.41 -8.91
N ASN A 195 31.11 -0.33 -8.42
CA ASN A 195 32.14 0.42 -9.13
C ASN A 195 33.48 -0.35 -9.21
N ASP A 196 33.84 -1.06 -8.16
CA ASP A 196 35.06 -1.90 -8.09
C ASP A 196 34.97 -3.16 -8.96
N LEU A 197 33.78 -3.72 -9.16
CA LEU A 197 33.53 -4.91 -9.98
C LEU A 197 33.60 -4.67 -11.50
N LYS A 198 34.08 -3.52 -11.97
CA LYS A 198 34.25 -3.19 -13.41
C LYS A 198 32.97 -3.24 -14.25
N LEU A 199 31.78 -3.32 -13.64
CA LEU A 199 30.51 -3.16 -14.33
C LEU A 199 30.36 -1.74 -14.89
N ALA A 200 31.08 -0.76 -14.32
CA ALA A 200 31.19 0.62 -14.80
C ALA A 200 32.09 0.79 -16.04
N LYS A 201 32.77 -0.25 -16.52
CA LYS A 201 33.68 -0.15 -17.67
C LYS A 201 33.09 -0.52 -19.04
N LYS A 202 31.80 -0.86 -19.12
CA LYS A 202 31.14 -0.78 -20.42
C LYS A 202 31.00 0.70 -20.77
N PRO A 203 31.46 1.13 -21.96
CA PRO A 203 31.34 2.53 -22.35
C PRO A 203 29.87 2.91 -22.24
N VAL A 204 29.61 3.94 -21.43
CA VAL A 204 28.28 4.55 -21.37
C VAL A 204 27.94 4.93 -22.80
N PRO A 205 26.80 4.44 -23.37
CA PRO A 205 26.45 4.81 -24.74
C PRO A 205 26.53 6.32 -24.91
N SER A 206 27.05 6.78 -26.05
CA SER A 206 27.32 8.21 -26.30
C SER A 206 26.10 9.11 -26.07
N TRP A 207 24.91 8.55 -26.20
CA TRP A 207 23.65 9.21 -25.94
C TRP A 207 23.31 9.37 -24.44
N LEU A 208 23.95 8.59 -23.54
CA LEU A 208 23.88 8.74 -22.10
C LEU A 208 25.03 9.62 -21.56
N SER A 209 26.14 9.74 -22.31
CA SER A 209 27.33 10.52 -21.92
C SER A 209 27.28 11.98 -22.38
N GLY A 210 26.29 12.37 -23.20
CA GLY A 210 26.08 13.77 -23.57
C GLY A 210 25.82 14.64 -22.34
N THR A 211 26.34 15.86 -22.33
CA THR A 211 26.02 16.88 -21.32
C THR A 211 24.50 16.91 -21.13
N PRO A 212 23.96 16.94 -19.90
CA PRO A 212 22.52 16.89 -19.63
C PRO A 212 21.82 18.20 -20.02
N THR A 213 21.92 18.55 -21.29
CA THR A 213 21.34 19.77 -21.86
C THR A 213 19.91 19.54 -22.36
N SER A 214 19.52 18.28 -22.60
CA SER A 214 18.16 17.99 -22.99
C SER A 214 17.27 17.85 -21.73
N PHE A 215 16.13 18.48 -21.76
CA PHE A 215 15.11 18.40 -20.72
C PHE A 215 14.63 16.94 -20.47
N ALA A 216 14.58 16.12 -21.51
CA ALA A 216 14.31 14.68 -21.41
C ALA A 216 15.31 13.96 -20.50
N HIS A 217 16.59 14.30 -20.59
CA HIS A 217 17.64 13.70 -19.77
C HIS A 217 17.50 14.08 -18.29
N ARG A 218 17.09 15.33 -18.00
CA ARG A 218 16.83 15.78 -16.62
C ARG A 218 15.64 15.07 -15.99
N ILE A 219 14.57 14.85 -16.74
CA ILE A 219 13.41 14.11 -16.22
C ILE A 219 13.74 12.66 -15.96
N VAL A 220 14.41 11.99 -16.89
CA VAL A 220 14.83 10.59 -16.69
C VAL A 220 15.78 10.48 -15.50
N SER A 221 16.65 11.45 -15.23
CA SER A 221 17.53 11.45 -14.06
C SER A 221 16.80 11.82 -12.76
N ALA A 222 15.78 12.66 -12.81
CA ALA A 222 14.95 13.01 -11.64
C ALA A 222 13.95 11.91 -11.25
N MET A 223 13.67 10.96 -12.14
CA MET A 223 12.87 9.79 -11.82
C MET A 223 13.60 8.93 -10.81
N ARG A 224 13.01 8.71 -9.66
CA ARG A 224 13.52 7.75 -8.68
C ARG A 224 13.35 6.34 -9.23
N TRP A 225 14.34 5.85 -9.92
CA TRP A 225 14.36 4.51 -10.52
C TRP A 225 14.19 3.39 -9.50
N SER A 226 14.47 3.67 -8.23
CA SER A 226 14.35 2.74 -7.12
C SER A 226 12.95 2.15 -6.94
N ALA A 227 11.91 2.85 -7.40
CA ALA A 227 10.51 2.42 -7.22
C ALA A 227 9.85 1.92 -8.51
N THR A 228 10.60 1.82 -9.62
CA THR A 228 10.03 1.53 -10.93
C THR A 228 10.45 0.16 -11.46
N PRO A 229 9.60 -0.49 -12.28
CA PRO A 229 9.93 -1.75 -12.91
C PRO A 229 10.96 -1.59 -14.02
N SER A 230 11.32 -2.73 -14.58
CA SER A 230 12.26 -2.81 -15.70
C SER A 230 11.90 -1.90 -16.87
N SER A 231 12.92 -1.57 -17.66
CA SER A 231 12.78 -0.80 -18.90
C SER A 231 11.77 -1.40 -19.90
N GLU A 232 11.51 -2.71 -19.83
CA GLU A 232 10.59 -3.40 -20.74
C GLU A 232 9.14 -2.94 -20.57
N GLU A 233 8.64 -2.90 -19.32
CA GLU A 233 7.28 -2.44 -19.03
C GLU A 233 7.15 -0.95 -19.31
N GLY A 234 8.20 -0.15 -19.04
CA GLY A 234 8.25 1.27 -19.36
C GLY A 234 8.11 1.53 -20.85
N PHE A 235 8.83 0.78 -21.70
CA PHE A 235 8.71 0.92 -23.15
C PHE A 235 7.31 0.53 -23.66
N ALA A 236 6.74 -0.56 -23.13
CA ALA A 236 5.39 -0.96 -23.50
C ALA A 236 4.33 0.08 -23.11
N SER A 237 4.56 0.80 -22.02
CA SER A 237 3.68 1.85 -21.52
C SER A 237 3.68 3.09 -22.40
N LEU A 238 4.82 3.48 -22.98
CA LEU A 238 4.93 4.65 -23.85
C LEU A 238 4.06 4.54 -25.13
N ASP A 239 3.80 3.33 -25.58
CA ASP A 239 2.93 3.10 -26.74
C ASP A 239 1.44 3.03 -26.36
N SER A 240 1.08 3.30 -25.10
CA SER A 240 -0.29 3.20 -24.60
C SER A 240 -1.08 4.48 -24.81
N ASN A 241 -2.19 4.41 -25.52
CA ASN A 241 -3.16 5.50 -25.62
C ASN A 241 -3.72 5.89 -24.24
N ILE A 242 -3.82 4.93 -23.30
CA ILE A 242 -4.30 5.18 -21.92
C ILE A 242 -3.39 6.14 -21.16
N LEU A 243 -2.07 6.02 -21.32
CA LEU A 243 -1.12 6.97 -20.73
C LEU A 243 -1.27 8.35 -21.37
N ARG A 244 -1.39 8.39 -22.70
CA ARG A 244 -1.65 9.63 -23.47
C ARG A 244 -2.89 10.33 -22.97
N ASP A 245 -4.03 9.62 -22.92
CA ASP A 245 -5.31 10.18 -22.51
C ASP A 245 -5.26 10.75 -21.09
N PHE A 246 -4.50 10.11 -20.18
CA PHE A 246 -4.32 10.62 -18.84
C PHE A 246 -3.52 11.92 -18.84
N LEU A 247 -2.43 11.98 -19.59
CA LEU A 247 -1.58 13.19 -19.65
C LEU A 247 -2.29 14.39 -20.28
N GLU A 248 -3.21 14.15 -21.20
CA GLU A 248 -4.02 15.21 -21.82
C GLU A 248 -5.05 15.83 -20.87
N VAL A 249 -5.44 15.14 -19.81
CA VAL A 249 -6.48 15.59 -18.88
C VAL A 249 -5.95 16.06 -17.53
N ILE A 250 -4.63 16.02 -17.32
CA ILE A 250 -4.02 16.54 -16.08
C ILE A 250 -4.34 18.04 -15.93
N PRO A 251 -4.93 18.48 -14.80
CA PRO A 251 -5.17 19.89 -14.53
C PRO A 251 -3.85 20.66 -14.40
N GLY A 252 -3.69 21.76 -15.06
CA GLY A 252 -2.46 22.56 -14.94
C GLY A 252 -2.23 23.54 -16.09
N GLY A 253 -3.18 23.62 -16.99
CA GLY A 253 -3.12 24.52 -18.14
C GLY A 253 -2.38 23.95 -19.34
N TYR A 254 -2.83 24.37 -20.49
CA TYR A 254 -2.42 23.91 -21.82
C TYR A 254 -0.91 24.03 -22.09
N GLY A 255 -0.21 24.92 -21.43
CA GLY A 255 1.22 25.12 -21.63
C GLY A 255 2.11 24.03 -21.04
N SER A 256 1.76 23.54 -19.83
CA SER A 256 2.57 22.53 -19.14
C SER A 256 2.29 21.11 -19.64
N THR A 257 1.04 20.78 -19.95
CA THR A 257 0.67 19.48 -20.48
C THR A 257 1.18 19.24 -21.91
N LYS A 258 1.18 20.27 -22.75
CA LYS A 258 1.74 20.17 -24.11
C LYS A 258 3.26 19.97 -24.07
N SER A 259 3.95 20.68 -23.18
CA SER A 259 5.39 20.50 -22.97
C SER A 259 5.73 19.12 -22.41
N LEU A 260 4.88 18.60 -21.50
CA LEU A 260 5.02 17.27 -20.94
C LEU A 260 4.83 16.19 -21.99
N TRP A 261 3.80 16.33 -22.80
CA TRP A 261 3.51 15.42 -23.90
C TRP A 261 4.63 15.40 -24.94
N THR A 262 5.07 16.58 -25.40
CA THR A 262 6.20 16.70 -26.35
C THR A 262 7.44 16.04 -25.79
N LEU A 263 7.72 16.23 -24.50
CA LEU A 263 8.84 15.62 -23.83
C LEU A 263 8.75 14.09 -23.79
N LEU A 264 7.57 13.53 -23.50
CA LEU A 264 7.36 12.08 -23.52
C LEU A 264 7.45 11.52 -24.95
N GLU A 265 6.95 12.24 -25.94
CA GLU A 265 7.12 11.88 -27.37
C GLU A 265 8.60 11.92 -27.78
N ASP A 266 9.31 12.97 -27.44
CA ASP A 266 10.75 13.10 -27.73
C ASP A 266 11.52 11.98 -27.03
N THR A 267 11.18 11.70 -25.77
CA THR A 267 11.78 10.59 -25.04
C THR A 267 11.43 9.24 -25.65
N ALA A 268 10.19 9.02 -26.06
CA ALA A 268 9.75 7.80 -26.72
C ALA A 268 10.45 7.62 -28.10
N VAL A 269 10.55 8.69 -28.88
CA VAL A 269 11.29 8.69 -30.16
C VAL A 269 12.76 8.39 -29.91
N PHE A 270 13.36 8.99 -28.92
CA PHE A 270 14.75 8.76 -28.54
C PHE A 270 14.99 7.28 -28.16
N TYR A 271 14.15 6.71 -27.29
CA TYR A 271 14.25 5.30 -26.92
C TYR A 271 13.97 4.35 -28.09
N ARG A 272 13.03 4.67 -28.98
CA ARG A 272 12.80 3.88 -30.20
C ARG A 272 14.01 3.89 -31.13
N ARG A 273 14.69 5.04 -31.28
CA ARG A 273 15.94 5.16 -32.05
C ARG A 273 17.08 4.39 -31.41
N ALA A 274 17.27 4.54 -30.09
CA ALA A 274 18.29 3.82 -29.34
C ALA A 274 18.08 2.28 -29.45
N ARG A 275 16.83 1.82 -29.41
CA ARG A 275 16.47 0.42 -29.62
C ARG A 275 16.75 -0.07 -31.04
N ALA A 276 16.55 0.77 -32.04
CA ALA A 276 16.81 0.42 -33.44
C ALA A 276 18.32 0.32 -33.75
N THR A 277 19.14 1.11 -33.04
CA THR A 277 20.61 1.16 -33.25
C THR A 277 21.36 0.12 -32.41
N ASN A 278 20.87 -0.24 -31.22
CA ASN A 278 21.52 -1.18 -30.30
C ASN A 278 20.69 -2.46 -30.14
N ARG A 279 20.74 -3.34 -31.12
CA ARG A 279 20.02 -4.63 -31.13
C ARG A 279 20.37 -5.60 -29.99
N THR A 280 21.50 -5.39 -29.30
CA THR A 280 22.03 -6.33 -28.31
C THR A 280 21.86 -5.92 -26.84
N GLU A 281 21.54 -4.64 -26.56
CA GLU A 281 21.55 -4.11 -25.18
C GLU A 281 20.17 -3.67 -24.65
N VAL A 282 19.17 -3.51 -25.52
CA VAL A 282 17.80 -3.26 -25.09
C VAL A 282 17.10 -4.61 -25.00
N PRO A 283 16.66 -5.03 -23.82
CA PRO A 283 15.92 -6.27 -23.70
C PRO A 283 14.77 -6.25 -24.68
N ASN A 284 14.74 -7.23 -25.57
CA ASN A 284 13.60 -7.39 -26.45
C ASN A 284 12.36 -7.53 -25.59
N ALA A 285 11.39 -6.66 -25.77
CA ALA A 285 10.04 -6.78 -25.21
C ALA A 285 9.33 -8.03 -25.82
N HIS A 286 10.04 -9.16 -25.81
CA HIS A 286 9.56 -10.41 -26.37
C HIS A 286 8.40 -10.92 -25.53
N GLY A 287 7.20 -10.72 -26.05
CA GLY A 287 5.98 -11.30 -25.53
C GLY A 287 5.16 -10.43 -24.59
N TYR A 288 5.53 -9.19 -24.36
CA TYR A 288 4.63 -8.23 -23.72
C TYR A 288 3.89 -7.46 -24.82
N GLY A 289 2.58 -7.64 -24.90
CA GLY A 289 1.74 -6.83 -25.78
C GLY A 289 1.89 -5.34 -25.46
N LYS A 290 1.60 -4.46 -26.42
CA LYS A 290 1.77 -3.00 -26.37
C LYS A 290 1.06 -2.27 -25.20
N ASN A 291 0.38 -2.97 -24.30
CA ASN A 291 -0.52 -2.39 -23.29
C ASN A 291 -0.32 -2.97 -21.89
N VAL A 292 0.92 -3.17 -21.45
CA VAL A 292 1.21 -3.64 -20.08
C VAL A 292 1.48 -2.45 -19.18
N CYS A 293 0.88 -2.42 -17.98
CA CYS A 293 1.09 -1.37 -16.99
C CYS A 293 2.32 -1.59 -16.11
N GLY A 294 2.73 -2.85 -15.93
CA GLY A 294 3.83 -3.22 -15.06
C GLY A 294 3.82 -4.71 -14.74
N ARG A 295 4.49 -5.10 -13.68
CA ARG A 295 4.56 -6.49 -13.22
C ARG A 295 4.17 -6.62 -11.76
N LEU A 296 3.78 -7.82 -11.34
CA LEU A 296 3.54 -8.14 -9.94
C LEU A 296 4.82 -8.60 -9.27
N ALA A 297 5.10 -8.07 -8.09
CA ALA A 297 6.12 -8.53 -7.18
C ALA A 297 5.47 -9.27 -6.00
N LEU A 298 6.16 -10.30 -5.53
CA LEU A 298 5.72 -11.14 -4.43
C LEU A 298 6.63 -10.90 -3.24
N LEU A 299 6.12 -10.25 -2.20
CA LEU A 299 6.87 -9.92 -1.00
C LEU A 299 6.51 -10.92 0.10
N PRO A 300 7.44 -11.80 0.51
CA PRO A 300 7.22 -12.67 1.65
C PRO A 300 7.07 -11.86 2.93
N GLU A 301 6.02 -12.15 3.69
CA GLU A 301 5.76 -11.56 5.00
C GLU A 301 5.73 -12.64 6.08
N ALA A 302 5.66 -12.18 7.32
CA ALA A 302 5.56 -13.05 8.49
C ALA A 302 4.40 -14.06 8.38
N ALA A 303 4.61 -15.22 8.97
CA ALA A 303 3.63 -16.31 9.00
C ALA A 303 3.26 -16.88 7.61
N GLY A 304 4.16 -16.76 6.63
CA GLY A 304 3.92 -17.27 5.28
C GLY A 304 2.85 -16.51 4.49
N LYS A 305 2.53 -15.28 4.90
CA LYS A 305 1.78 -14.38 4.05
C LYS A 305 2.67 -13.91 2.90
N VAL A 306 2.13 -13.85 1.70
CA VAL A 306 2.79 -13.24 0.54
C VAL A 306 1.97 -12.06 0.11
N ARG A 307 2.57 -10.88 0.18
CA ARG A 307 1.94 -9.65 -0.33
C ARG A 307 2.21 -9.55 -1.82
N VAL A 308 1.15 -9.34 -2.59
CA VAL A 308 1.24 -9.08 -4.01
C VAL A 308 1.25 -7.57 -4.22
N VAL A 309 2.33 -7.06 -4.80
CA VAL A 309 2.52 -5.63 -5.05
C VAL A 309 2.70 -5.41 -6.55
N ALA A 310 2.07 -4.38 -7.08
CA ALA A 310 2.25 -3.98 -8.46
C ALA A 310 3.48 -3.06 -8.58
N LEU A 311 4.45 -3.46 -9.36
CA LEU A 311 5.52 -2.60 -9.83
C LEU A 311 5.04 -1.94 -11.12
N VAL A 312 4.54 -0.74 -10.98
CA VAL A 312 3.98 0.05 -12.08
C VAL A 312 5.12 0.69 -12.87
N ASP A 313 4.97 0.81 -14.18
CA ASP A 313 6.00 1.40 -15.03
C ASP A 313 6.34 2.85 -14.63
N CYS A 314 7.56 3.27 -14.97
CA CYS A 314 8.10 4.56 -14.55
C CYS A 314 7.28 5.76 -15.06
N TRP A 315 6.75 5.69 -16.28
CA TRP A 315 5.99 6.79 -16.87
C TRP A 315 4.63 6.97 -16.19
N THR A 316 3.96 5.86 -15.91
CA THR A 316 2.71 5.85 -15.15
C THR A 316 2.94 6.35 -13.72
N GLN A 317 4.00 5.90 -13.04
CA GLN A 317 4.34 6.40 -11.70
C GLN A 317 4.58 7.90 -11.72
N TRP A 318 5.37 8.36 -12.68
CA TRP A 318 5.68 9.77 -12.80
C TRP A 318 4.42 10.62 -13.09
N ALA A 319 3.56 10.18 -14.01
CA ALA A 319 2.30 10.87 -14.31
C ALA A 319 1.35 10.95 -13.12
N LEU A 320 1.36 9.94 -12.23
CA LEU A 320 0.55 9.88 -11.02
C LEU A 320 1.14 10.67 -9.84
N TYR A 321 2.42 11.05 -9.90
CA TYR A 321 3.13 11.66 -8.78
C TYR A 321 2.50 12.98 -8.28
N PRO A 322 2.07 13.93 -9.13
CA PRO A 322 1.41 15.14 -8.66
C PRO A 322 0.11 14.88 -7.91
N LEU A 323 -0.71 13.99 -8.44
CA LEU A 323 -1.95 13.58 -7.76
C LEU A 323 -1.64 12.92 -6.41
N HIS A 324 -0.60 12.08 -6.35
CA HIS A 324 -0.13 11.47 -5.11
C HIS A 324 0.25 12.52 -4.07
N LYS A 325 1.08 13.49 -4.44
CA LYS A 325 1.50 14.60 -3.54
C LYS A 325 0.29 15.41 -3.06
N TRP A 326 -0.61 15.70 -3.95
CA TRP A 326 -1.83 16.44 -3.61
C TRP A 326 -2.71 15.70 -2.61
N ILE A 327 -2.97 14.40 -2.83
CA ILE A 327 -3.78 13.60 -1.89
C ILE A 327 -3.10 13.57 -0.52
N PHE A 328 -1.77 13.41 -0.47
CA PHE A 328 -1.03 13.38 0.78
C PHE A 328 -1.11 14.73 1.53
N GLY A 329 -1.07 15.85 0.81
CA GLY A 329 -1.30 17.17 1.40
C GLY A 329 -2.70 17.30 2.04
N ILE A 330 -3.74 16.72 1.42
CA ILE A 330 -5.08 16.67 2.05
C ILE A 330 -5.08 15.79 3.30
N LEU A 331 -4.46 14.60 3.25
CA LEU A 331 -4.43 13.68 4.39
C LEU A 331 -3.70 14.29 5.59
N GLU A 332 -2.66 15.08 5.36
CA GLU A 332 -1.90 15.78 6.40
C GLU A 332 -2.79 16.73 7.21
N GLU A 333 -3.75 17.37 6.55
CA GLU A 333 -4.66 18.32 7.17
C GLU A 333 -5.88 17.66 7.86
N ILE A 334 -6.17 16.37 7.62
CA ILE A 334 -7.28 15.68 8.27
C ILE A 334 -6.86 15.21 9.67
N PRO A 335 -7.46 15.77 10.76
CA PRO A 335 -7.06 15.45 12.12
C PRO A 335 -7.23 13.98 12.53
N GLN A 336 -8.06 13.22 11.81
CA GLN A 336 -8.36 11.81 12.03
C GLN A 336 -7.46 10.87 11.22
N ASP A 337 -6.58 11.42 10.37
CA ASP A 337 -5.66 10.64 9.55
C ASP A 337 -4.35 10.31 10.28
N GLY A 338 -3.91 9.06 10.16
CA GLY A 338 -2.68 8.54 10.77
C GLY A 338 -1.51 8.38 9.80
N THR A 339 -1.62 8.88 8.56
CA THR A 339 -0.60 8.71 7.50
C THR A 339 0.78 9.20 7.93
N PHE A 340 0.86 10.38 8.54
CA PHE A 340 2.11 11.02 8.94
C PHE A 340 2.48 10.76 10.40
N ASP A 341 1.49 10.52 11.25
CA ASP A 341 1.66 10.16 12.66
C ASP A 341 0.59 9.16 13.08
N GLN A 342 0.99 7.89 13.19
CA GLN A 342 0.07 6.78 13.44
C GLN A 342 -0.63 6.84 14.80
N LEU A 343 -0.06 7.51 15.80
CA LEU A 343 -0.60 7.56 17.14
C LEU A 343 -1.46 8.80 17.40
N ARG A 344 -1.11 9.92 16.81
CA ARG A 344 -1.75 11.21 17.06
C ARG A 344 -3.28 11.22 16.88
N PRO A 345 -3.87 10.63 15.81
CA PRO A 345 -5.33 10.58 15.68
C PRO A 345 -6.00 9.73 16.77
N VAL A 346 -5.36 8.62 17.16
CA VAL A 346 -5.87 7.74 18.23
C VAL A 346 -5.80 8.46 19.59
N GLU A 347 -4.71 9.15 19.88
CA GLU A 347 -4.57 9.93 21.11
C GLU A 347 -5.60 11.07 21.21
N ARG A 348 -5.87 11.74 20.05
CA ARG A 348 -6.93 12.75 19.94
C ARG A 348 -8.31 12.15 20.20
N LEU A 349 -8.58 10.97 19.64
CA LEU A 349 -9.82 10.25 19.86
C LEU A 349 -9.98 9.89 21.33
N LEU A 350 -8.96 9.31 21.95
CA LEU A 350 -9.00 8.88 23.36
C LEU A 350 -9.23 10.05 24.34
N LYS A 351 -8.80 11.27 24.01
CA LYS A 351 -9.10 12.48 24.79
C LYS A 351 -10.57 12.92 24.71
N ARG A 352 -11.30 12.49 23.67
CA ARG A 352 -12.71 12.88 23.42
C ARG A 352 -13.72 11.86 23.91
N VAL A 353 -13.28 10.63 24.16
CA VAL A 353 -14.15 9.54 24.62
C VAL A 353 -14.04 9.34 26.12
N ASN A 354 -15.13 8.97 26.77
CA ASN A 354 -15.11 8.59 28.18
C ASN A 354 -14.67 7.12 28.34
N SER A 355 -14.26 6.74 29.54
CA SER A 355 -13.74 5.38 29.87
C SER A 355 -14.76 4.25 29.66
N ARG A 356 -16.05 4.56 29.57
CA ARG A 356 -17.14 3.59 29.37
C ARG A 356 -17.53 3.45 27.90
N GLN A 357 -17.04 4.30 27.03
CA GLN A 357 -17.38 4.30 25.60
C GLN A 357 -16.73 3.11 24.89
N ILE A 358 -17.53 2.37 24.13
CA ILE A 358 -17.01 1.26 23.31
C ILE A 358 -16.35 1.83 22.07
N ILE A 359 -15.14 1.36 21.79
CA ILE A 359 -14.41 1.66 20.56
C ILE A 359 -14.41 0.43 19.68
N TYR A 360 -14.87 0.59 18.46
CA TYR A 360 -14.90 -0.45 17.43
C TYR A 360 -13.67 -0.34 16.56
N SER A 361 -12.91 -1.43 16.44
CA SER A 361 -11.72 -1.50 15.58
C SER A 361 -11.99 -2.46 14.42
N TYR A 362 -11.70 -2.03 13.22
CA TYR A 362 -11.82 -2.83 12.00
C TYR A 362 -10.52 -2.76 11.19
N ASP A 363 -10.22 -3.86 10.50
CA ASP A 363 -9.15 -4.02 9.52
C ASP A 363 -9.79 -4.47 8.21
N LEU A 364 -9.64 -3.69 7.15
CA LEU A 364 -10.19 -3.98 5.83
C LEU A 364 -9.29 -5.00 5.11
N SER A 365 -9.78 -6.20 4.94
CA SER A 365 -9.04 -7.25 4.24
C SER A 365 -8.82 -6.90 2.76
N SER A 366 -7.54 -6.78 2.36
CA SER A 366 -7.14 -6.46 0.98
C SER A 366 -7.80 -5.17 0.45
N ALA A 367 -7.84 -4.13 1.27
CA ALA A 367 -8.57 -2.90 1.00
C ALA A 367 -8.26 -2.31 -0.37
N THR A 368 -6.98 -2.21 -0.74
CA THR A 368 -6.56 -1.67 -2.04
C THR A 368 -7.11 -2.47 -3.21
N ASP A 369 -7.13 -3.80 -3.10
CA ASP A 369 -7.66 -4.69 -4.16
C ASP A 369 -9.19 -4.70 -4.21
N ARG A 370 -9.87 -4.35 -3.08
CA ARG A 370 -11.30 -4.63 -2.91
C ARG A 370 -12.21 -3.42 -2.76
N ILE A 371 -11.70 -2.24 -2.37
CA ILE A 371 -12.49 -1.01 -2.42
C ILE A 371 -12.71 -0.66 -3.90
N PRO A 372 -13.97 -0.59 -4.37
CA PRO A 372 -14.25 -0.41 -5.78
C PRO A 372 -13.62 0.89 -6.32
N ILE A 373 -12.86 0.77 -7.41
CA ILE A 373 -12.26 1.93 -8.06
C ILE A 373 -13.33 2.94 -8.50
N LYS A 374 -14.54 2.47 -8.75
CA LYS A 374 -15.68 3.32 -9.17
C LYS A 374 -16.06 4.38 -8.14
N ILE A 375 -16.08 4.05 -6.85
CA ILE A 375 -16.39 5.05 -5.81
C ILE A 375 -15.25 6.05 -5.63
N GLN A 376 -14.02 5.64 -5.91
CA GLN A 376 -12.84 6.48 -5.91
C GLN A 376 -12.83 7.41 -7.15
N GLU A 377 -13.19 6.87 -8.33
CA GLU A 377 -13.39 7.63 -9.55
C GLU A 377 -14.43 8.74 -9.36
N ILE A 378 -15.56 8.43 -8.69
CA ILE A 378 -16.60 9.43 -8.43
C ILE A 378 -16.08 10.54 -7.52
N LEU A 379 -15.26 10.21 -6.49
CA LEU A 379 -14.63 11.22 -5.65
C LEU A 379 -13.75 12.18 -6.47
N LEU A 380 -12.88 11.64 -7.30
CA LEU A 380 -12.05 12.46 -8.19
C LEU A 380 -12.87 13.23 -9.22
N ALA A 381 -13.97 12.65 -9.71
CA ALA A 381 -14.85 13.33 -10.65
C ALA A 381 -15.53 14.55 -10.04
N CYS A 382 -15.84 14.52 -8.74
CA CYS A 382 -16.39 15.67 -8.02
C CYS A 382 -15.38 16.84 -7.89
N ILE A 383 -14.07 16.53 -7.96
CA ILE A 383 -12.99 17.51 -7.78
C ILE A 383 -12.44 17.98 -9.13
N PHE A 384 -12.06 17.06 -10.01
CA PHE A 384 -11.34 17.32 -11.27
C PHE A 384 -12.17 17.08 -12.53
N GLY A 385 -13.41 16.67 -12.38
CA GLY A 385 -14.28 16.32 -13.49
C GLY A 385 -14.16 14.87 -13.97
N GLN A 386 -15.19 14.43 -14.69
CA GLN A 386 -15.37 13.02 -15.07
C GLN A 386 -14.28 12.52 -16.02
N ARG A 387 -13.77 13.38 -16.92
CA ARG A 387 -12.73 13.02 -17.89
C ARG A 387 -11.44 12.64 -17.19
N PHE A 388 -10.97 13.46 -16.23
CA PHE A 388 -9.79 13.17 -15.44
C PHE A 388 -9.95 11.89 -14.61
N ALA A 389 -11.07 11.75 -13.92
CA ALA A 389 -11.33 10.62 -13.04
C ALA A 389 -11.35 9.28 -13.80
N ARG A 390 -11.96 9.25 -14.98
CA ARG A 390 -11.96 8.07 -15.87
C ARG A 390 -10.56 7.73 -16.37
N ALA A 391 -9.79 8.74 -16.79
CA ALA A 391 -8.43 8.55 -17.26
C ALA A 391 -7.52 8.04 -16.13
N TRP A 392 -7.68 8.58 -14.90
CA TRP A 392 -6.98 8.06 -13.71
C TRP A 392 -7.33 6.59 -13.42
N ALA A 393 -8.58 6.21 -13.45
CA ALA A 393 -8.98 4.83 -13.26
C ALA A 393 -8.40 3.92 -14.36
N ALA A 394 -8.46 4.37 -15.62
CA ALA A 394 -7.95 3.63 -16.78
C ALA A 394 -6.43 3.42 -16.71
N ILE A 395 -5.65 4.43 -16.28
CA ILE A 395 -4.20 4.30 -16.17
C ILE A 395 -3.78 3.26 -15.13
N LEU A 396 -4.57 3.06 -14.07
CA LEU A 396 -4.31 2.08 -13.00
C LEU A 396 -4.78 0.67 -13.36
N VAL A 397 -5.98 0.52 -13.90
CA VAL A 397 -6.62 -0.81 -14.04
C VAL A 397 -7.02 -1.15 -15.48
N GLY A 398 -6.92 -0.23 -16.42
CA GLY A 398 -7.24 -0.46 -17.84
C GLY A 398 -6.22 -1.33 -18.56
N ARG A 399 -5.01 -1.49 -18.01
CA ARG A 399 -3.92 -2.30 -18.57
C ARG A 399 -3.59 -3.48 -17.67
N PRO A 400 -3.14 -4.62 -18.22
CA PRO A 400 -2.77 -5.77 -17.41
C PRO A 400 -1.40 -5.60 -16.75
N TYR A 401 -1.18 -6.39 -15.70
CA TYR A 401 0.09 -6.59 -15.01
C TYR A 401 0.65 -7.97 -15.30
N VAL A 402 1.97 -8.07 -15.47
CA VAL A 402 2.64 -9.34 -15.74
C VAL A 402 2.85 -10.12 -14.45
N ILE A 403 2.48 -11.38 -14.45
CA ILE A 403 2.79 -12.32 -13.36
C ILE A 403 4.18 -12.94 -13.62
N PRO A 404 5.09 -13.05 -12.62
CA PRO A 404 6.37 -13.73 -12.78
C PRO A 404 6.22 -15.16 -13.33
N LYS A 405 7.08 -15.54 -14.29
CA LYS A 405 6.97 -16.82 -15.04
C LYS A 405 6.78 -18.06 -14.15
N GLY A 406 7.59 -18.22 -13.11
CA GLY A 406 7.52 -19.36 -12.18
C GLY A 406 6.20 -19.43 -11.43
N VAL A 407 5.70 -18.26 -11.00
CA VAL A 407 4.49 -18.13 -10.17
C VAL A 407 3.22 -18.48 -10.94
N ALA A 408 3.11 -18.08 -12.20
CA ALA A 408 1.94 -18.39 -13.02
C ALA A 408 1.73 -19.91 -13.16
N ARG A 409 2.82 -20.67 -13.27
CA ARG A 409 2.80 -22.14 -13.31
C ARG A 409 2.43 -22.76 -11.96
N GLU A 410 3.07 -22.34 -10.88
CA GLU A 410 2.81 -22.86 -9.52
C GLU A 410 1.36 -22.62 -9.05
N GLN A 411 0.76 -21.54 -9.46
CA GLN A 411 -0.60 -21.17 -9.06
C GLN A 411 -1.68 -21.62 -10.05
N ASN A 412 -1.30 -22.35 -11.10
CA ASN A 412 -2.19 -22.81 -12.16
C ASN A 412 -3.05 -21.67 -12.74
N VAL A 413 -2.46 -20.47 -12.85
CA VAL A 413 -3.10 -19.33 -13.49
C VAL A 413 -2.88 -19.49 -14.99
N GLY A 414 -3.95 -19.70 -15.74
CA GLY A 414 -3.91 -19.98 -17.18
C GLY A 414 -3.36 -18.84 -18.04
N THR A 415 -2.97 -17.72 -17.45
CA THR A 415 -2.42 -16.56 -18.13
C THR A 415 -1.25 -15.95 -17.35
N ARG A 416 -0.36 -15.28 -18.07
CA ARG A 416 0.72 -14.47 -17.49
C ARG A 416 0.31 -13.02 -17.21
N PHE A 417 -0.91 -12.67 -17.54
CA PHE A 417 -1.44 -11.30 -17.43
C PHE A 417 -2.63 -11.28 -16.48
N LEU A 418 -2.69 -10.26 -15.64
CA LEU A 418 -3.73 -10.08 -14.65
C LEU A 418 -4.20 -8.62 -14.67
N ARG A 419 -5.52 -8.41 -14.52
CA ARG A 419 -6.13 -7.10 -14.31
C ARG A 419 -6.83 -7.08 -12.96
N TYR A 420 -6.83 -5.91 -12.32
CA TYR A 420 -7.61 -5.70 -11.11
C TYR A 420 -9.09 -5.66 -11.43
N ALA A 421 -9.87 -6.54 -10.79
CA ALA A 421 -11.30 -6.70 -11.10
C ALA A 421 -12.16 -5.66 -10.38
N VAL A 422 -11.73 -5.15 -9.22
CA VAL A 422 -12.56 -4.29 -8.36
C VAL A 422 -11.84 -3.02 -7.93
N GLY A 423 -10.71 -3.18 -7.24
CA GLY A 423 -9.95 -2.07 -6.68
C GLY A 423 -8.82 -1.61 -7.58
N GLN A 424 -7.70 -1.27 -6.99
CA GLN A 424 -6.56 -0.68 -7.66
C GLN A 424 -5.23 -1.34 -7.23
N PRO A 425 -4.13 -1.15 -8.00
CA PRO A 425 -2.87 -1.80 -7.73
C PRO A 425 -2.18 -1.22 -6.48
N MET A 426 -1.84 -2.07 -5.52
CA MET A 426 -0.93 -1.70 -4.44
C MET A 426 0.48 -1.49 -5.02
N GLY A 427 1.03 -0.29 -4.85
CA GLY A 427 2.36 0.10 -5.34
C GLY A 427 2.34 1.21 -6.41
N ALA A 428 1.18 1.54 -7.00
CA ALA A 428 1.06 2.74 -7.81
C ALA A 428 1.01 4.00 -6.94
N TYR A 429 1.64 5.09 -7.39
CA TYR A 429 1.40 6.40 -6.81
C TYR A 429 -0.09 6.73 -6.85
N SER A 430 -0.54 7.58 -5.93
CA SER A 430 -1.95 7.87 -5.62
C SER A 430 -2.76 6.72 -5.00
N SER A 431 -2.38 5.45 -5.19
CA SER A 431 -3.18 4.30 -4.80
C SER A 431 -3.46 4.27 -3.29
N TRP A 432 -2.41 4.30 -2.47
CA TRP A 432 -2.57 4.25 -1.01
C TRP A 432 -3.23 5.51 -0.45
N GLY A 433 -2.82 6.69 -0.94
CA GLY A 433 -3.43 7.95 -0.52
C GLY A 433 -4.92 8.03 -0.89
N MET A 434 -5.30 7.57 -2.09
CA MET A 434 -6.70 7.52 -2.52
C MET A 434 -7.52 6.52 -1.70
N LEU A 435 -6.92 5.38 -1.34
CA LEU A 435 -7.53 4.44 -0.39
C LEU A 435 -7.86 5.15 0.94
N ALA A 436 -6.89 5.84 1.54
CA ALA A 436 -7.08 6.54 2.80
C ALA A 436 -8.14 7.64 2.68
N LEU A 437 -8.10 8.46 1.63
CA LEU A 437 -9.07 9.55 1.42
C LEU A 437 -10.51 9.01 1.24
N VAL A 438 -10.68 7.94 0.45
CA VAL A 438 -11.99 7.29 0.30
C VAL A 438 -12.43 6.62 1.59
N HIS A 439 -11.50 6.08 2.38
CA HIS A 439 -11.82 5.50 3.68
C HIS A 439 -12.40 6.56 4.63
N HIS A 440 -11.82 7.77 4.69
CA HIS A 440 -12.44 8.91 5.39
C HIS A 440 -13.84 9.21 4.86
N ALA A 441 -14.02 9.24 3.54
CA ALA A 441 -15.34 9.47 2.96
C ALA A 441 -16.36 8.39 3.36
N MET A 442 -15.95 7.12 3.40
CA MET A 442 -16.81 6.00 3.85
C MET A 442 -17.26 6.16 5.30
N VAL A 443 -16.36 6.62 6.19
CA VAL A 443 -16.70 6.88 7.59
C VAL A 443 -17.68 8.04 7.70
N GLN A 444 -17.42 9.15 7.03
CA GLN A 444 -18.29 10.33 7.05
C GLN A 444 -19.68 10.03 6.44
N TYR A 445 -19.72 9.23 5.36
CA TYR A 445 -20.97 8.74 4.80
C TYR A 445 -21.75 7.88 5.79
N SER A 446 -21.07 7.00 6.50
CA SER A 446 -21.66 6.16 7.54
C SER A 446 -22.21 6.99 8.70
N ALA A 447 -21.50 8.05 9.08
CA ALA A 447 -21.95 9.00 10.10
C ALA A 447 -23.20 9.77 9.66
N GLN A 448 -23.23 10.28 8.43
CA GLN A 448 -24.43 10.90 7.87
C GLN A 448 -25.63 9.94 7.88
N ARG A 449 -25.42 8.68 7.46
CA ARG A 449 -26.44 7.62 7.49
C ARG A 449 -26.87 7.20 8.90
N ALA A 450 -26.05 7.51 9.91
CA ALA A 450 -26.37 7.35 11.34
C ALA A 450 -27.06 8.57 11.94
N GLY A 451 -27.33 9.62 11.15
CA GLY A 451 -28.05 10.82 11.58
C GLY A 451 -27.13 11.95 12.09
N PHE A 452 -25.82 11.85 11.94
CA PHE A 452 -24.92 12.94 12.29
C PHE A 452 -24.99 14.05 11.26
N LYS A 453 -25.04 15.30 11.74
CA LYS A 453 -24.95 16.50 10.92
C LYS A 453 -23.53 17.07 11.05
N GLY A 454 -22.95 17.48 9.92
CA GLY A 454 -21.59 18.01 9.86
C GLY A 454 -20.51 16.92 9.97
N TRP A 455 -19.28 17.35 10.27
CA TRP A 455 -18.11 16.46 10.31
C TRP A 455 -18.10 15.60 11.57
N PHE A 456 -18.11 14.28 11.39
CA PHE A 456 -17.98 13.33 12.47
C PHE A 456 -16.49 13.19 12.86
N ALA A 457 -16.16 13.37 14.12
CA ALA A 457 -14.78 13.44 14.60
C ALA A 457 -14.36 12.29 15.53
N LEU A 458 -15.28 11.36 15.87
CA LEU A 458 -15.00 10.26 16.84
C LEU A 458 -14.49 8.99 16.13
N TYR A 459 -13.43 9.15 15.31
CA TYR A 459 -12.76 8.05 14.64
C TYR A 459 -11.28 8.37 14.37
N ALA A 460 -10.50 7.36 14.02
CA ALA A 460 -9.15 7.50 13.47
C ALA A 460 -8.93 6.45 12.38
N VAL A 461 -8.24 6.83 11.30
CA VAL A 461 -7.93 5.97 10.14
C VAL A 461 -6.43 5.94 9.91
N LEU A 462 -5.90 4.76 9.60
CA LEU A 462 -4.56 4.56 9.07
C LEU A 462 -4.62 3.56 7.90
N GLY A 463 -4.72 4.08 6.68
CA GLY A 463 -4.86 3.23 5.49
C GLY A 463 -6.12 2.36 5.54
N ASP A 464 -5.95 1.06 5.77
CA ASP A 464 -6.99 0.04 5.91
C ASP A 464 -7.48 -0.18 7.36
N ASP A 465 -6.71 0.28 8.34
CA ASP A 465 -7.06 0.21 9.75
C ASP A 465 -7.95 1.40 10.17
N ILE A 466 -8.97 1.11 10.98
CA ILE A 466 -9.86 2.13 11.53
C ILE A 466 -10.34 1.83 12.94
N VAL A 467 -10.52 2.88 13.73
CA VAL A 467 -11.24 2.85 14.99
C VAL A 467 -12.40 3.86 14.99
N ILE A 468 -13.58 3.47 15.46
CA ILE A 468 -14.79 4.29 15.53
C ILE A 468 -15.33 4.23 16.96
N ALA A 469 -15.61 5.39 17.57
CA ALA A 469 -16.11 5.49 18.93
C ALA A 469 -17.59 5.91 19.00
N ASP A 470 -18.40 5.41 18.07
CA ASP A 470 -19.88 5.53 18.12
C ASP A 470 -20.51 4.26 17.55
N ASP A 471 -21.42 3.65 18.28
CA ASP A 471 -22.06 2.38 17.92
C ASP A 471 -22.92 2.49 16.65
N ARG A 472 -23.66 3.60 16.46
CA ARG A 472 -24.52 3.81 15.31
C ARG A 472 -23.70 3.94 14.03
N VAL A 473 -22.60 4.71 14.10
CA VAL A 473 -21.68 4.88 12.98
C VAL A 473 -20.96 3.58 12.66
N ALA A 474 -20.47 2.87 13.66
CA ALA A 474 -19.80 1.57 13.50
C ALA A 474 -20.70 0.53 12.84
N LYS A 475 -22.00 0.48 13.21
CA LYS A 475 -23.01 -0.40 12.57
C LYS A 475 -23.24 -0.03 11.10
N LYS A 476 -23.35 1.28 10.76
CA LYS A 476 -23.53 1.72 9.37
C LYS A 476 -22.27 1.46 8.54
N TYR A 477 -21.10 1.73 9.10
CA TYR A 477 -19.81 1.44 8.44
C TYR A 477 -19.64 -0.05 8.12
N ARG A 478 -20.00 -0.93 9.05
CA ARG A 478 -19.93 -2.38 8.84
C ARG A 478 -20.93 -2.87 7.77
N ALA A 479 -22.02 -2.17 7.57
CA ALA A 479 -23.06 -2.52 6.59
C ALA A 479 -22.76 -1.99 5.17
N LEU A 480 -21.84 -1.03 5.04
CA LEU A 480 -21.37 -0.46 3.78
C LEU A 480 -20.46 -1.43 3.04
#